data_9581de8231b42a0cf94d52e7f99340a3
#
_entry.id   9581de8231b42a0cf94d52e7f99340a3
#
_cell.length_a   1.000
_cell.length_b   1.000
_cell.length_c   1.000
_cell.angle_alpha   90.00
_cell.angle_beta   90.00
_cell.angle_gamma   90.00
#
_symmetry.space_group_name_H-M   'P 1'
#
loop_
_entity.id
_entity.type
_entity.pdbx_description
1 polymer ?
#
loop_
_entity_poly.entity_id
_entity_poly.type
_entity_poly.pdbx_seq_one_letter_code
_entity_poly.pdbx_strand_id
1 'polypeptide(L)'
;EIPCFALTGPEAGSDAGAMPDTGVVCKGHFEGKDDVLGIRLNWEKRYITLGPVATLLGLAFKLYDPDHLLGEKVNIGITLALIKTDIDGIDIGKRHFASNHMFMNGPNRGKDVFIPIDWIIGGVDYVGKGWTMLMNCLSDGRAISLPALSTGAGKYACRYTGAYSRVRKQFKIPIGYFEGIEEALGKIAGQTYTMDAARLLTLTGLDMGENPSVISGIVKYQLTERMRQVINHAMDIHGGHGICLGPNNFLGRAYQGIPISITVEGANILTRTMIVFGQGVMRSHPYLLKEVEAVNHPDPEQSLTLFDDALFRHIGFLISNTFRALWLGLTGATLVRVPGKGKSKYYYRQLTRMSSAFALLADASVLILGGELKRKEKLSGRLADALSNMYMVTAVLKHFENEGCKTNDIPLLQWACEDALFNTQEALKGVLRNFPIPVVGSLLNFIIFPLTKPYGGATDKLGHKVARLLLEPSDTRDRLTRNIYWTENKDDAMGRLEYAFKRVLAAEDSERKIRDAMRIGLIKQQPVDTLLKQAIELNILDKVEAELVKSAYESTSNAIRVDEFSKEGWKPV
;
A
#
# COMPACT_ATOMS: atom_id res chain seq x y z
N GLU A 1 -24.22 12.05 14.45
CA GLU A 1 -23.41 13.02 13.71
C GLU A 1 -22.67 12.32 12.57
N ILE A 2 -22.51 13.03 11.45
CA ILE A 2 -21.67 12.61 10.31
C ILE A 2 -20.47 13.55 10.29
N PRO A 3 -19.26 13.08 10.71
CA PRO A 3 -18.08 13.93 10.75
C PRO A 3 -17.39 13.98 9.39
N CYS A 4 -16.75 15.12 9.08
CA CYS A 4 -15.71 15.23 8.05
C CYS A 4 -14.52 16.01 8.60
N PHE A 5 -13.37 15.91 7.91
CA PHE A 5 -12.17 16.67 8.27
C PHE A 5 -11.65 17.47 7.08
N ALA A 6 -11.59 18.79 7.24
CA ALA A 6 -11.28 19.75 6.18
C ALA A 6 -9.85 20.31 6.35
N LEU A 7 -8.90 19.74 5.61
CA LEU A 7 -7.50 20.17 5.59
C LEU A 7 -7.12 20.76 4.23
N THR A 8 -7.31 20.01 3.15
CA THR A 8 -6.86 20.36 1.80
C THR A 8 -7.71 21.48 1.18
N GLY A 9 -7.05 22.50 0.66
CA GLY A 9 -7.67 23.63 -0.04
C GLY A 9 -7.17 23.79 -1.49
N PRO A 10 -7.62 24.83 -2.20
CA PRO A 10 -7.16 25.13 -3.57
C PRO A 10 -5.64 25.34 -3.66
N GLU A 11 -5.05 26.00 -2.68
CA GLU A 11 -3.63 26.41 -2.66
C GLU A 11 -2.76 25.48 -1.81
N ALA A 12 -3.35 24.69 -0.91
CA ALA A 12 -2.65 23.83 0.03
C ALA A 12 -3.05 22.37 -0.13
N GLY A 13 -2.16 21.58 -0.72
CA GLY A 13 -2.28 20.12 -0.85
C GLY A 13 -1.15 19.41 -0.10
N SER A 14 -0.07 19.06 -0.80
CA SER A 14 1.13 18.45 -0.19
C SER A 14 1.82 19.38 0.82
N ASP A 15 1.79 20.68 0.57
CA ASP A 15 2.20 21.71 1.52
C ASP A 15 0.98 22.16 2.36
N ALA A 16 0.52 21.29 3.24
CA ALA A 16 -0.65 21.58 4.08
C ALA A 16 -0.39 22.73 5.07
N GLY A 17 0.87 23.01 5.42
CA GLY A 17 1.26 24.14 6.27
C GLY A 17 1.06 25.50 5.62
N ALA A 18 1.02 25.56 4.28
CA ALA A 18 0.81 26.80 3.53
C ALA A 18 -0.66 27.24 3.40
N MET A 19 -1.60 26.54 4.05
CA MET A 19 -3.03 26.85 3.95
C MET A 19 -3.32 28.34 4.17
N PRO A 20 -4.16 28.98 3.31
CA PRO A 20 -4.53 30.38 3.44
C PRO A 20 -5.72 30.61 4.39
N ASP A 21 -6.34 29.55 4.84
CA ASP A 21 -7.55 29.60 5.69
C ASP A 21 -7.22 30.25 7.05
N THR A 22 -8.06 31.17 7.49
CA THR A 22 -7.79 32.00 8.68
C THR A 22 -8.91 31.97 9.70
N GLY A 23 -8.51 32.09 10.95
CA GLY A 23 -9.38 32.42 12.08
C GLY A 23 -8.81 33.63 12.82
N VAL A 24 -9.67 34.56 13.21
CA VAL A 24 -9.30 35.73 14.01
C VAL A 24 -10.04 35.66 15.32
N VAL A 25 -9.30 35.71 16.43
CA VAL A 25 -9.90 35.77 17.78
C VAL A 25 -10.64 37.09 17.96
N CYS A 26 -11.86 37.05 18.40
CA CYS A 26 -12.69 38.23 18.62
C CYS A 26 -13.83 37.93 19.61
N LYS A 27 -14.54 38.95 20.02
CA LYS A 27 -15.82 38.82 20.74
C LYS A 27 -16.98 38.96 19.76
N GLY A 28 -18.02 38.17 19.96
CA GLY A 28 -19.19 38.16 19.08
C GLY A 28 -20.47 37.72 19.78
N HIS A 29 -21.56 37.74 19.02
CA HIS A 29 -22.85 37.22 19.46
C HIS A 29 -22.96 35.73 19.11
N PHE A 30 -23.37 34.91 20.10
CA PHE A 30 -23.58 33.47 19.87
C PHE A 30 -24.71 32.95 20.80
N GLU A 31 -25.72 32.27 20.21
CA GLU A 31 -26.84 31.65 20.90
C GLU A 31 -27.51 32.61 21.92
N GLY A 32 -27.74 33.86 21.51
CA GLY A 32 -28.42 34.86 22.35
C GLY A 32 -27.54 35.53 23.42
N LYS A 33 -26.25 35.29 23.44
CA LYS A 33 -25.28 35.91 24.34
C LYS A 33 -24.35 36.85 23.54
N ASP A 34 -24.17 38.05 24.07
CA ASP A 34 -23.22 39.05 23.57
C ASP A 34 -21.85 38.85 24.21
N ASP A 35 -20.83 39.42 23.60
CA ASP A 35 -19.44 39.42 24.09
C ASP A 35 -18.82 38.02 24.30
N VAL A 36 -19.35 36.99 23.62
CA VAL A 36 -18.76 35.64 23.66
C VAL A 36 -17.38 35.67 23.03
N LEU A 37 -16.37 35.22 23.77
CA LEU A 37 -15.02 35.01 23.20
C LEU A 37 -15.05 33.88 22.18
N GLY A 38 -14.63 34.16 20.97
CA GLY A 38 -14.70 33.20 19.87
C GLY A 38 -13.72 33.51 18.76
N ILE A 39 -13.98 32.89 17.63
CA ILE A 39 -13.14 32.96 16.44
C ILE A 39 -14.00 33.24 15.21
N ARG A 40 -13.60 34.20 14.39
CA ARG A 40 -14.20 34.49 13.11
C ARG A 40 -13.39 33.85 11.99
N LEU A 41 -14.03 32.91 11.29
CA LEU A 41 -13.37 31.97 10.37
C LEU A 41 -13.69 32.30 8.92
N ASN A 42 -12.65 32.16 8.06
CA ASN A 42 -12.78 32.18 6.61
C ASN A 42 -11.96 31.04 6.01
N TRP A 43 -12.59 30.19 5.16
CA TRP A 43 -11.91 29.05 4.54
C TRP A 43 -12.50 28.64 3.21
N GLU A 44 -11.68 27.98 2.40
CA GLU A 44 -12.10 27.24 1.22
C GLU A 44 -11.37 25.89 1.16
N LYS A 45 -12.14 24.81 1.32
CA LYS A 45 -11.62 23.44 1.28
C LYS A 45 -12.21 22.64 0.11
N ARG A 46 -11.45 21.64 -0.37
CA ARG A 46 -11.89 20.74 -1.43
C ARG A 46 -11.40 19.31 -1.19
N TYR A 47 -12.01 18.35 -1.90
CA TYR A 47 -11.73 16.92 -1.78
C TYR A 47 -12.07 16.33 -0.40
N ILE A 48 -13.05 16.90 0.28
CA ILE A 48 -13.38 16.50 1.63
C ILE A 48 -14.33 15.31 1.60
N THR A 49 -13.85 14.17 2.10
CA THR A 49 -14.65 12.95 2.25
C THR A 49 -15.75 13.19 3.28
N LEU A 50 -16.98 12.77 2.96
CA LEU A 50 -18.23 13.08 3.69
C LEU A 50 -18.58 14.57 3.74
N GLY A 51 -17.75 15.47 3.23
CA GLY A 51 -18.01 16.91 3.21
C GLY A 51 -19.43 17.29 2.78
N PRO A 52 -19.98 16.73 1.66
CA PRO A 52 -21.33 17.08 1.21
C PRO A 52 -22.48 16.76 2.16
N VAL A 53 -22.30 15.84 3.09
CA VAL A 53 -23.35 15.33 3.99
C VAL A 53 -22.99 15.47 5.47
N ALA A 54 -21.87 16.10 5.77
CA ALA A 54 -21.39 16.24 7.13
C ALA A 54 -22.30 17.13 7.97
N THR A 55 -22.56 16.71 9.20
CA THR A 55 -23.21 17.51 10.25
C THR A 55 -22.20 18.11 11.22
N LEU A 56 -20.96 17.58 11.20
CA LEU A 56 -19.84 18.04 12.02
C LEU A 56 -18.58 18.16 11.19
N LEU A 57 -17.98 19.34 11.18
CA LEU A 57 -16.80 19.68 10.41
C LEU A 57 -15.59 19.88 11.32
N GLY A 58 -14.58 19.03 11.23
CA GLY A 58 -13.25 19.31 11.76
C GLY A 58 -12.51 20.21 10.77
N LEU A 59 -12.13 21.41 11.17
CA LEU A 59 -11.46 22.40 10.33
C LEU A 59 -10.05 22.69 10.83
N ALA A 60 -9.09 22.71 9.91
CA ALA A 60 -7.74 23.22 10.14
C ALA A 60 -7.59 24.61 9.50
N PHE A 61 -7.07 25.57 10.29
CA PHE A 61 -6.88 26.96 9.88
C PHE A 61 -5.73 27.62 10.66
N LYS A 62 -5.20 28.74 10.16
CA LYS A 62 -4.24 29.58 10.88
C LYS A 62 -4.97 30.54 11.79
N LEU A 63 -4.66 30.53 13.09
CA LEU A 63 -5.27 31.39 14.09
C LEU A 63 -4.42 32.64 14.32
N TYR A 64 -5.09 33.79 14.34
CA TYR A 64 -4.51 35.09 14.64
C TYR A 64 -5.25 35.76 15.80
N ASP A 65 -4.52 36.45 16.68
CA ASP A 65 -5.05 37.19 17.83
C ASP A 65 -4.50 38.64 17.82
N PRO A 66 -4.98 39.51 16.92
CA PRO A 66 -4.50 40.89 16.83
C PRO A 66 -4.84 41.75 18.06
N ASP A 67 -5.92 41.40 18.80
CA ASP A 67 -6.37 42.14 19.96
C ASP A 67 -5.83 41.58 21.29
N HIS A 68 -4.93 40.60 21.22
CA HIS A 68 -4.27 40.00 22.39
C HIS A 68 -5.24 39.40 23.45
N LEU A 69 -6.35 38.83 23.01
CA LEU A 69 -7.38 38.25 23.88
C LEU A 69 -6.98 36.90 24.49
N LEU A 70 -6.01 36.19 23.87
CA LEU A 70 -5.48 34.91 24.34
C LEU A 70 -4.04 34.98 24.83
N GLY A 71 -3.32 36.09 24.56
CA GLY A 71 -1.93 36.26 24.97
C GLY A 71 -1.14 37.18 24.04
N GLU A 72 0.19 37.21 24.19
CA GLU A 72 1.02 38.21 23.49
C GLU A 72 1.27 37.93 21.99
N LYS A 73 1.00 36.71 21.53
CA LYS A 73 1.30 36.30 20.16
C LYS A 73 0.16 36.64 19.20
N VAL A 74 0.42 37.47 18.18
CA VAL A 74 -0.55 37.76 17.12
C VAL A 74 -0.74 36.55 16.19
N ASN A 75 0.32 35.91 15.71
CA ASN A 75 0.24 34.69 14.91
C ASN A 75 0.42 33.47 15.82
N ILE A 76 -0.68 32.83 16.15
CA ILE A 76 -0.68 31.68 17.06
C ILE A 76 -0.30 30.39 16.32
N GLY A 77 -0.65 30.27 15.04
CA GLY A 77 -0.36 29.11 14.22
C GLY A 77 -1.56 28.24 13.91
N ILE A 78 -1.30 27.03 13.38
CA ILE A 78 -2.36 26.11 12.95
C ILE A 78 -3.14 25.61 14.16
N THR A 79 -4.46 25.78 14.10
CA THR A 79 -5.41 25.41 15.14
C THR A 79 -6.52 24.55 14.50
N LEU A 80 -7.12 23.67 15.31
CA LEU A 80 -8.19 22.77 14.87
C LEU A 80 -9.47 23.06 15.67
N ALA A 81 -10.61 23.11 14.98
CA ALA A 81 -11.92 23.26 15.63
C ALA A 81 -12.92 22.24 15.09
N LEU A 82 -13.92 21.92 15.94
CA LEU A 82 -15.11 21.16 15.56
C LEU A 82 -16.28 22.13 15.39
N ILE A 83 -16.88 22.14 14.19
CA ILE A 83 -17.88 23.12 13.79
C ILE A 83 -19.14 22.38 13.34
N LYS A 84 -20.30 22.78 13.85
CA LYS A 84 -21.59 22.33 13.32
C LYS A 84 -21.79 22.95 11.93
N THR A 85 -22.30 22.17 10.98
CA THR A 85 -22.39 22.62 9.58
C THR A 85 -23.67 23.41 9.26
N ASP A 86 -24.59 23.52 10.22
CA ASP A 86 -25.85 24.29 10.15
C ASP A 86 -25.72 25.77 10.56
N ILE A 87 -24.48 26.25 10.76
CA ILE A 87 -24.21 27.65 11.09
C ILE A 87 -24.22 28.52 9.82
N ASP A 88 -24.76 29.73 9.96
CA ASP A 88 -24.78 30.74 8.92
C ASP A 88 -23.37 31.04 8.39
N GLY A 89 -23.25 31.17 7.06
CA GLY A 89 -21.98 31.44 6.37
C GLY A 89 -21.24 30.18 5.89
N ILE A 90 -21.76 28.97 6.18
CA ILE A 90 -21.17 27.70 5.70
C ILE A 90 -21.87 27.25 4.40
N ASP A 91 -21.08 27.05 3.33
CA ASP A 91 -21.50 26.46 2.05
C ASP A 91 -21.00 25.02 1.96
N ILE A 92 -21.95 24.07 1.98
CA ILE A 92 -21.74 22.62 1.97
C ILE A 92 -22.77 21.97 1.02
N GLY A 93 -22.56 20.70 0.63
CA GLY A 93 -23.53 19.92 -0.17
C GLY A 93 -23.11 19.69 -1.64
N LYS A 94 -22.20 20.47 -2.18
CA LYS A 94 -21.65 20.25 -3.53
C LYS A 94 -20.73 19.03 -3.56
N ARG A 95 -20.65 18.34 -4.70
CA ARG A 95 -19.91 17.08 -4.84
C ARG A 95 -18.82 17.13 -5.90
N HIS A 96 -17.75 16.39 -5.66
CA HIS A 96 -16.78 15.96 -6.66
C HIS A 96 -17.07 14.52 -7.12
N PHE A 97 -16.80 14.20 -8.36
CA PHE A 97 -16.86 12.84 -8.90
C PHE A 97 -15.44 12.26 -8.99
N ALA A 98 -15.00 11.62 -7.91
CA ALA A 98 -13.67 11.05 -7.82
C ALA A 98 -13.61 9.71 -8.59
N SER A 99 -13.09 9.73 -9.83
CA SER A 99 -12.91 8.53 -10.69
C SER A 99 -14.18 7.68 -10.83
N ASN A 100 -15.35 8.29 -11.00
CA ASN A 100 -16.66 7.63 -11.06
C ASN A 100 -17.05 6.83 -9.79
N HIS A 101 -16.39 7.06 -8.66
CA HIS A 101 -16.81 6.49 -7.39
C HIS A 101 -17.96 7.27 -6.78
N MET A 102 -18.92 6.54 -6.24
CA MET A 102 -20.15 7.10 -5.67
C MET A 102 -20.04 7.54 -4.22
N PHE A 103 -18.85 7.58 -3.63
CA PHE A 103 -18.68 8.07 -2.25
C PHE A 103 -18.85 9.60 -2.16
N MET A 104 -19.34 10.05 -1.03
CA MET A 104 -19.55 11.47 -0.78
C MET A 104 -18.22 12.18 -0.60
N ASN A 105 -17.84 13.00 -1.58
CA ASN A 105 -16.63 13.83 -1.57
C ASN A 105 -16.96 15.18 -2.19
N GLY A 106 -16.52 16.27 -1.58
CA GLY A 106 -16.86 17.59 -2.10
C GLY A 106 -16.14 18.75 -1.43
N PRO A 107 -16.37 19.98 -1.90
CA PRO A 107 -15.87 21.18 -1.26
C PRO A 107 -16.70 21.55 -0.04
N ASN A 108 -16.12 22.35 0.85
CA ASN A 108 -16.83 23.17 1.82
C ASN A 108 -16.16 24.54 1.97
N ARG A 109 -16.94 25.55 2.27
CA ARG A 109 -16.49 26.93 2.44
C ARG A 109 -17.16 27.55 3.64
N GLY A 110 -16.46 28.47 4.27
CA GLY A 110 -17.01 29.34 5.29
C GLY A 110 -16.59 30.77 5.03
N LYS A 111 -17.55 31.67 5.18
CA LYS A 111 -17.31 33.11 5.07
C LYS A 111 -17.86 33.81 6.30
N ASP A 112 -16.96 34.45 7.02
CA ASP A 112 -17.27 35.23 8.23
C ASP A 112 -18.03 34.43 9.31
N VAL A 113 -17.69 33.13 9.45
CA VAL A 113 -18.34 32.20 10.37
C VAL A 113 -17.81 32.43 11.79
N PHE A 114 -18.69 32.75 12.73
CA PHE A 114 -18.32 32.90 14.13
C PHE A 114 -18.55 31.60 14.92
N ILE A 115 -17.54 31.17 15.67
CA ILE A 115 -17.60 30.02 16.57
C ILE A 115 -17.10 30.41 17.98
N PRO A 116 -17.64 29.83 19.06
CA PRO A 116 -17.09 29.99 20.41
C PRO A 116 -15.68 29.38 20.50
N ILE A 117 -14.82 29.94 21.34
CA ILE A 117 -13.46 29.45 21.57
C ILE A 117 -13.42 28.00 22.08
N ASP A 118 -14.44 27.58 22.83
CA ASP A 118 -14.55 26.21 23.37
C ASP A 118 -14.75 25.13 22.31
N TRP A 119 -14.93 25.51 21.04
CA TRP A 119 -15.03 24.56 19.93
C TRP A 119 -13.67 24.17 19.37
N ILE A 120 -12.58 24.71 19.91
CA ILE A 120 -11.23 24.26 19.61
C ILE A 120 -11.04 22.83 20.13
N ILE A 121 -10.50 21.96 19.29
CA ILE A 121 -10.18 20.57 19.66
C ILE A 121 -9.10 20.59 20.74
N GLY A 122 -9.41 20.05 21.91
CA GLY A 122 -8.54 20.05 23.09
C GLY A 122 -8.62 21.33 23.94
N GLY A 123 -9.50 22.29 23.57
CA GLY A 123 -9.70 23.55 24.31
C GLY A 123 -8.62 24.60 24.03
N VAL A 124 -8.68 25.69 24.80
CA VAL A 124 -7.81 26.86 24.63
C VAL A 124 -6.32 26.52 24.77
N ASP A 125 -5.97 25.54 25.59
CA ASP A 125 -4.58 25.09 25.76
C ASP A 125 -3.97 24.46 24.51
N TYR A 126 -4.80 24.11 23.51
CA TYR A 126 -4.38 23.48 22.24
C TYR A 126 -4.35 24.46 21.06
N VAL A 127 -4.59 25.75 21.27
CA VAL A 127 -4.40 26.76 20.22
C VAL A 127 -2.97 26.73 19.70
N GLY A 128 -2.78 26.78 18.38
CA GLY A 128 -1.46 26.73 17.73
C GLY A 128 -0.79 25.33 17.72
N LYS A 129 -1.37 24.32 18.37
CA LYS A 129 -0.82 22.95 18.42
C LYS A 129 -1.41 22.03 17.34
N GLY A 130 -2.26 22.54 16.47
CA GLY A 130 -2.98 21.77 15.46
C GLY A 130 -2.07 21.01 14.52
N TRP A 131 -0.89 21.52 14.17
CA TRP A 131 0.04 20.80 13.29
C TRP A 131 0.54 19.50 13.92
N THR A 132 0.93 19.52 15.19
CA THR A 132 1.41 18.30 15.89
C THR A 132 0.28 17.27 16.00
N MET A 133 -0.94 17.72 16.34
CA MET A 133 -2.12 16.85 16.41
C MET A 133 -2.41 16.18 15.06
N LEU A 134 -2.36 16.95 13.96
CA LEU A 134 -2.56 16.43 12.61
C LEU A 134 -1.52 15.37 12.24
N MET A 135 -0.25 15.65 12.50
CA MET A 135 0.83 14.72 12.14
C MET A 135 0.71 13.39 12.86
N ASN A 136 0.32 13.39 14.13
CA ASN A 136 0.10 12.17 14.89
C ASN A 136 -1.07 11.36 14.33
N CYS A 137 -2.25 11.96 14.20
CA CYS A 137 -3.44 11.27 13.69
C CYS A 137 -3.28 10.76 12.24
N LEU A 138 -2.66 11.57 11.35
CA LEU A 138 -2.41 11.16 9.97
C LEU A 138 -1.37 10.03 9.87
N SER A 139 -0.43 9.94 10.81
CA SER A 139 0.54 8.84 10.87
C SER A 139 -0.17 7.51 11.13
N ASP A 140 -1.05 7.47 12.10
CA ASP A 140 -1.80 6.26 12.49
C ASP A 140 -2.77 5.84 11.38
N GLY A 141 -3.58 6.75 10.86
CA GLY A 141 -4.50 6.48 9.75
C GLY A 141 -3.77 5.93 8.51
N ARG A 142 -2.63 6.52 8.19
CA ARG A 142 -1.77 6.08 7.08
C ARG A 142 -1.23 4.66 7.27
N ALA A 143 -0.96 4.25 8.50
CA ALA A 143 -0.47 2.91 8.82
C ALA A 143 -1.58 1.84 8.76
N ILE A 144 -2.85 2.21 8.92
CA ILE A 144 -3.99 1.31 9.06
C ILE A 144 -4.81 1.22 7.76
N SER A 145 -5.43 2.34 7.34
CA SER A 145 -6.51 2.36 6.35
C SER A 145 -6.05 1.93 4.95
N LEU A 146 -5.04 2.59 4.42
CA LEU A 146 -4.57 2.34 3.05
C LEU A 146 -3.81 1.01 2.91
N PRO A 147 -2.99 0.58 3.88
CA PRO A 147 -2.45 -0.77 3.91
C PRO A 147 -3.52 -1.85 3.96
N ALA A 148 -4.60 -1.67 4.73
CA ALA A 148 -5.72 -2.60 4.79
C ALA A 148 -6.46 -2.70 3.45
N LEU A 149 -6.79 -1.55 2.84
CA LEU A 149 -7.40 -1.49 1.51
C LEU A 149 -6.54 -2.22 0.46
N SER A 150 -5.23 -1.92 0.43
CA SER A 150 -4.31 -2.49 -0.54
C SER A 150 -4.17 -4.01 -0.39
N THR A 151 -4.06 -4.48 0.85
CA THR A 151 -3.98 -5.91 1.15
C THR A 151 -5.28 -6.62 0.81
N GLY A 152 -6.43 -6.02 1.15
CA GLY A 152 -7.75 -6.54 0.80
C GLY A 152 -7.92 -6.72 -0.71
N ALA A 153 -7.55 -5.71 -1.49
CA ALA A 153 -7.56 -5.76 -2.96
C ALA A 153 -6.63 -6.86 -3.51
N GLY A 154 -5.44 -7.03 -2.94
CA GLY A 154 -4.51 -8.11 -3.31
C GLY A 154 -5.09 -9.49 -3.04
N LYS A 155 -5.62 -9.73 -1.84
CA LYS A 155 -6.28 -11.00 -1.47
C LYS A 155 -7.46 -11.31 -2.38
N TYR A 156 -8.25 -10.30 -2.68
CA TYR A 156 -9.36 -10.37 -3.61
C TYR A 156 -8.91 -10.79 -5.02
N ALA A 157 -7.88 -10.13 -5.55
CA ALA A 157 -7.29 -10.49 -6.83
C ALA A 157 -6.74 -11.93 -6.83
N CYS A 158 -6.01 -12.36 -5.78
CA CYS A 158 -5.53 -13.73 -5.64
C CYS A 158 -6.67 -14.75 -5.75
N ARG A 159 -7.75 -14.54 -4.98
CA ARG A 159 -8.84 -15.50 -4.93
C ARG A 159 -9.59 -15.58 -6.24
N TYR A 160 -10.08 -14.45 -6.73
CA TYR A 160 -11.01 -14.42 -7.85
C TYR A 160 -10.31 -14.45 -9.21
N THR A 161 -9.16 -13.83 -9.38
CA THR A 161 -8.38 -13.97 -10.62
C THR A 161 -7.76 -15.35 -10.74
N GLY A 162 -7.33 -15.97 -9.63
CA GLY A 162 -6.89 -17.36 -9.62
C GLY A 162 -8.03 -18.32 -10.06
N ALA A 163 -9.22 -18.19 -9.46
CA ALA A 163 -10.39 -18.98 -9.84
C ALA A 163 -10.78 -18.73 -11.32
N TYR A 164 -10.82 -17.48 -11.77
CA TYR A 164 -11.10 -17.13 -13.16
C TYR A 164 -10.11 -17.79 -14.13
N SER A 165 -8.82 -17.76 -13.81
CA SER A 165 -7.76 -18.35 -14.62
C SER A 165 -7.87 -19.86 -14.73
N ARG A 166 -8.47 -20.51 -13.75
CA ARG A 166 -8.76 -21.96 -13.76
C ARG A 166 -10.04 -22.28 -14.52
N VAL A 167 -11.07 -21.46 -14.39
CA VAL A 167 -12.40 -21.64 -15.00
C VAL A 167 -12.38 -21.28 -16.49
N ARG A 168 -11.81 -20.13 -16.85
CA ARG A 168 -11.72 -19.66 -18.24
C ARG A 168 -10.78 -20.54 -19.05
N LYS A 169 -11.25 -21.08 -20.16
CA LYS A 169 -10.44 -21.88 -21.09
C LYS A 169 -10.24 -21.14 -22.41
N GLN A 170 -9.03 -21.21 -22.94
CA GLN A 170 -8.68 -20.86 -24.32
C GLN A 170 -7.78 -21.97 -24.88
N PHE A 171 -7.81 -22.20 -26.18
CA PHE A 171 -7.09 -23.32 -26.81
C PHE A 171 -7.34 -24.67 -26.09
N LYS A 172 -8.56 -24.84 -25.56
CA LYS A 172 -9.06 -26.03 -24.84
C LYS A 172 -8.42 -26.31 -23.47
N ILE A 173 -7.60 -25.40 -22.93
CA ILE A 173 -7.01 -25.50 -21.60
C ILE A 173 -7.32 -24.28 -20.75
N PRO A 174 -7.31 -24.40 -19.41
CA PRO A 174 -7.43 -23.24 -18.52
C PRO A 174 -6.35 -22.20 -18.82
N ILE A 175 -6.74 -20.91 -18.84
CA ILE A 175 -5.78 -19.86 -19.19
C ILE A 175 -4.63 -19.72 -18.18
N GLY A 176 -4.88 -20.11 -16.91
CA GLY A 176 -3.87 -20.08 -15.85
C GLY A 176 -2.67 -21.02 -16.09
N TYR A 177 -2.70 -21.86 -17.13
CA TYR A 177 -1.58 -22.73 -17.50
C TYR A 177 -0.73 -22.18 -18.64
N PHE A 178 -1.03 -20.99 -19.15
CA PHE A 178 -0.13 -20.28 -20.07
C PHE A 178 0.93 -19.52 -19.30
N GLU A 179 2.20 -19.64 -19.66
CA GLU A 179 3.32 -19.00 -18.96
C GLU A 179 3.17 -17.49 -18.80
N GLY A 180 2.62 -16.78 -19.80
CA GLY A 180 2.35 -15.36 -19.69
C GLY A 180 1.29 -15.01 -18.64
N ILE A 181 0.30 -15.88 -18.42
CA ILE A 181 -0.70 -15.73 -17.35
C ILE A 181 -0.08 -16.13 -15.99
N GLU A 182 0.72 -17.20 -15.96
CA GLU A 182 1.43 -17.62 -14.74
C GLU A 182 2.38 -16.54 -14.21
N GLU A 183 3.07 -15.81 -15.10
CA GLU A 183 3.91 -14.66 -14.70
C GLU A 183 3.09 -13.61 -13.93
N ALA A 184 1.94 -13.22 -14.45
CA ALA A 184 1.06 -12.26 -13.82
C ALA A 184 0.46 -12.79 -12.50
N LEU A 185 0.01 -14.06 -12.46
CA LEU A 185 -0.51 -14.71 -11.24
C LEU A 185 0.57 -14.82 -10.15
N GLY A 186 1.81 -15.14 -10.53
CA GLY A 186 2.95 -15.19 -9.62
C GLY A 186 3.20 -13.83 -8.96
N LYS A 187 3.15 -12.74 -9.74
CA LYS A 187 3.25 -11.37 -9.23
C LYS A 187 2.08 -11.02 -8.30
N ILE A 188 0.85 -11.36 -8.66
CA ILE A 188 -0.34 -11.15 -7.83
C ILE A 188 -0.18 -11.83 -6.46
N ALA A 189 0.19 -13.12 -6.44
CA ALA A 189 0.33 -13.87 -5.19
C ALA A 189 1.50 -13.39 -4.33
N GLY A 190 2.68 -13.21 -4.91
CA GLY A 190 3.87 -12.78 -4.20
C GLY A 190 3.74 -11.36 -3.62
N GLN A 191 3.19 -10.43 -4.40
CA GLN A 191 2.92 -9.05 -3.93
C GLN A 191 1.87 -9.05 -2.81
N THR A 192 0.82 -9.86 -2.93
CA THR A 192 -0.22 -9.95 -1.88
C THR A 192 0.34 -10.51 -0.58
N TYR A 193 1.17 -11.54 -0.64
CA TYR A 193 1.85 -12.09 0.54
C TYR A 193 2.74 -11.04 1.21
N THR A 194 3.48 -10.26 0.42
CA THR A 194 4.31 -9.14 0.90
C THR A 194 3.47 -8.06 1.58
N MET A 195 2.35 -7.68 0.96
CA MET A 195 1.44 -6.66 1.51
C MET A 195 0.83 -7.09 2.85
N ASP A 196 0.35 -8.33 2.95
CA ASP A 196 -0.25 -8.84 4.19
C ASP A 196 0.77 -8.93 5.32
N ALA A 197 1.99 -9.38 5.01
CA ALA A 197 3.10 -9.44 5.95
C ALA A 197 3.45 -8.05 6.51
N ALA A 198 3.62 -7.06 5.64
CA ALA A 198 3.97 -5.70 6.03
C ALA A 198 2.85 -5.02 6.84
N ARG A 199 1.58 -5.20 6.42
CA ARG A 199 0.42 -4.69 7.14
C ARG A 199 0.35 -5.27 8.55
N LEU A 200 0.46 -6.59 8.70
CA LEU A 200 0.39 -7.25 10.00
C LEU A 200 1.52 -6.83 10.94
N LEU A 201 2.76 -6.74 10.44
CA LEU A 201 3.88 -6.28 11.26
C LEU A 201 3.67 -4.85 11.75
N THR A 202 3.19 -3.95 10.88
CA THR A 202 2.94 -2.55 11.23
C THR A 202 1.82 -2.42 12.26
N LEU A 203 0.71 -3.15 12.08
CA LEU A 203 -0.41 -3.15 13.04
C LEU A 203 0.00 -3.71 14.40
N THR A 204 0.81 -4.76 14.43
CA THR A 204 1.36 -5.30 15.68
C THR A 204 2.19 -4.25 16.42
N GLY A 205 3.00 -3.46 15.71
CA GLY A 205 3.74 -2.35 16.31
C GLY A 205 2.81 -1.30 16.95
N LEU A 206 1.75 -0.91 16.23
CA LEU A 206 0.74 0.02 16.78
C LEU A 206 0.03 -0.54 18.01
N ASP A 207 -0.37 -1.80 17.99
CA ASP A 207 -1.00 -2.49 19.13
C ASP A 207 -0.07 -2.57 20.35
N MET A 208 1.25 -2.55 20.15
CA MET A 208 2.26 -2.46 21.20
C MET A 208 2.52 -1.02 21.67
N GLY A 209 1.84 -0.03 21.14
CA GLY A 209 1.99 1.38 21.51
C GLY A 209 3.13 2.11 20.79
N GLU A 210 3.74 1.50 19.76
CA GLU A 210 4.75 2.17 18.95
C GLU A 210 4.14 3.25 18.05
N ASN A 211 4.89 4.34 17.82
CA ASN A 211 4.49 5.40 16.89
C ASN A 211 5.38 5.37 15.61
N PRO A 212 5.02 4.56 14.61
CA PRO A 212 5.87 4.29 13.46
C PRO A 212 5.76 5.37 12.37
N SER A 213 6.18 6.60 12.64
CA SER A 213 6.01 7.75 11.74
C SER A 213 6.64 7.54 10.34
N VAL A 214 7.80 6.91 10.24
CA VAL A 214 8.48 6.59 8.97
C VAL A 214 7.88 5.33 8.35
N ILE A 215 7.64 4.29 9.17
CA ILE A 215 7.07 3.01 8.71
C ILE A 215 5.66 3.22 8.16
N SER A 216 4.85 4.10 8.74
CA SER A 216 3.53 4.46 8.20
C SER A 216 3.62 4.99 6.76
N GLY A 217 4.62 5.82 6.47
CA GLY A 217 4.91 6.28 5.12
C GLY A 217 5.35 5.15 4.19
N ILE A 218 6.22 4.25 4.66
CA ILE A 218 6.68 3.07 3.91
C ILE A 218 5.50 2.19 3.50
N VAL A 219 4.67 1.77 4.46
CA VAL A 219 3.57 0.84 4.15
C VAL A 219 2.50 1.50 3.29
N LYS A 220 2.15 2.76 3.54
CA LYS A 220 1.22 3.48 2.66
C LYS A 220 1.71 3.51 1.22
N TYR A 221 2.95 3.96 0.99
CA TYR A 221 3.52 4.07 -0.33
C TYR A 221 3.66 2.71 -1.02
N GLN A 222 4.35 1.78 -0.37
CA GLN A 222 4.65 0.46 -0.96
C GLN A 222 3.40 -0.37 -1.22
N LEU A 223 2.44 -0.37 -0.30
CA LEU A 223 1.27 -1.24 -0.45
C LEU A 223 0.30 -0.69 -1.49
N THR A 224 0.10 0.63 -1.58
CA THR A 224 -0.76 1.22 -2.61
C THR A 224 -0.16 1.07 -4.02
N GLU A 225 1.17 1.15 -4.20
CA GLU A 225 1.81 0.89 -5.50
C GLU A 225 1.75 -0.59 -5.88
N ARG A 226 1.92 -1.50 -4.91
CA ARG A 226 1.75 -2.94 -5.12
C ARG A 226 0.31 -3.30 -5.47
N MET A 227 -0.68 -2.68 -4.81
CA MET A 227 -2.09 -2.80 -5.17
C MET A 227 -2.35 -2.39 -6.62
N ARG A 228 -1.76 -1.25 -7.07
CA ARG A 228 -1.85 -0.79 -8.46
C ARG A 228 -1.38 -1.88 -9.43
N GLN A 229 -0.21 -2.47 -9.17
CA GLN A 229 0.36 -3.53 -10.01
C GLN A 229 -0.52 -4.79 -10.01
N VAL A 230 -0.95 -5.23 -8.83
CA VAL A 230 -1.79 -6.43 -8.67
C VAL A 230 -3.12 -6.30 -9.40
N ILE A 231 -3.81 -5.17 -9.24
CA ILE A 231 -5.10 -4.96 -9.93
C ILE A 231 -4.90 -4.80 -11.44
N ASN A 232 -3.82 -4.14 -11.91
CA ASN A 232 -3.50 -4.10 -13.34
C ASN A 232 -3.32 -5.52 -13.91
N HIS A 233 -2.53 -6.37 -13.27
CA HIS A 233 -2.37 -7.76 -13.69
C HIS A 233 -3.68 -8.54 -13.66
N ALA A 234 -4.54 -8.31 -12.66
CA ALA A 234 -5.85 -8.92 -12.61
C ALA A 234 -6.73 -8.48 -13.78
N MET A 235 -6.76 -7.18 -14.11
CA MET A 235 -7.46 -6.63 -15.27
C MET A 235 -6.97 -7.24 -16.59
N ASP A 236 -5.64 -7.35 -16.77
CA ASP A 236 -5.04 -7.94 -17.96
C ASP A 236 -5.46 -9.40 -18.14
N ILE A 237 -5.47 -10.20 -17.07
CA ILE A 237 -5.90 -11.61 -17.10
C ILE A 237 -7.38 -11.73 -17.43
N HIS A 238 -8.25 -10.87 -16.87
CA HIS A 238 -9.68 -10.90 -17.13
C HIS A 238 -10.03 -10.37 -18.54
N GLY A 239 -9.19 -9.53 -19.14
CA GLY A 239 -9.41 -8.96 -20.47
C GLY A 239 -10.75 -8.23 -20.57
N GLY A 240 -11.55 -8.53 -21.62
CA GLY A 240 -12.84 -7.90 -21.85
C GLY A 240 -13.83 -8.01 -20.67
N HIS A 241 -13.77 -9.10 -19.92
CA HIS A 241 -14.58 -9.28 -18.70
C HIS A 241 -14.23 -8.25 -17.62
N GLY A 242 -12.95 -7.85 -17.49
CA GLY A 242 -12.51 -6.79 -16.56
C GLY A 242 -12.84 -5.38 -17.07
N ILE A 243 -12.98 -5.18 -18.37
CA ILE A 243 -13.21 -3.86 -19.00
C ILE A 243 -14.70 -3.49 -19.03
N CYS A 244 -15.58 -4.43 -19.41
CA CYS A 244 -17.02 -4.16 -19.51
C CYS A 244 -17.64 -4.05 -18.13
N LEU A 245 -18.07 -2.87 -17.74
CA LEU A 245 -18.67 -2.60 -16.43
C LEU A 245 -20.09 -3.16 -16.35
N GLY A 246 -20.51 -3.49 -15.14
CA GLY A 246 -21.82 -4.00 -14.81
C GLY A 246 -21.79 -4.87 -13.54
N PRO A 247 -22.92 -5.44 -13.11
CA PRO A 247 -23.01 -6.30 -11.93
C PRO A 247 -22.10 -7.54 -11.94
N ASN A 248 -21.72 -8.03 -13.14
CA ASN A 248 -20.80 -9.17 -13.26
C ASN A 248 -19.33 -8.78 -13.19
N ASN A 249 -18.99 -7.50 -13.38
CA ASN A 249 -17.62 -7.01 -13.30
C ASN A 249 -17.28 -6.60 -11.86
N PHE A 250 -16.44 -7.37 -11.21
CA PHE A 250 -15.99 -7.11 -9.83
C PHE A 250 -14.60 -6.42 -9.74
N LEU A 251 -13.92 -6.16 -10.86
CA LEU A 251 -12.58 -5.53 -10.88
C LEU A 251 -12.60 -4.06 -11.33
N GLY A 252 -13.45 -3.70 -12.28
CA GLY A 252 -13.39 -2.40 -12.95
C GLY A 252 -13.53 -1.21 -12.00
N ARG A 253 -14.39 -1.30 -10.98
CA ARG A 253 -14.54 -0.26 -9.96
C ARG A 253 -13.31 -0.16 -9.06
N ALA A 254 -12.74 -1.30 -8.65
CA ALA A 254 -11.50 -1.32 -7.88
C ALA A 254 -10.36 -0.64 -8.66
N TYR A 255 -10.24 -0.96 -9.97
CA TYR A 255 -9.27 -0.34 -10.87
C TYR A 255 -9.42 1.19 -10.94
N GLN A 256 -10.64 1.70 -11.11
CA GLN A 256 -10.92 3.13 -11.13
C GLN A 256 -10.57 3.83 -9.81
N GLY A 257 -10.68 3.15 -8.67
CA GLY A 257 -10.41 3.69 -7.34
C GLY A 257 -8.93 3.77 -6.94
N ILE A 258 -8.04 3.03 -7.60
CA ILE A 258 -6.62 2.97 -7.25
C ILE A 258 -5.96 4.35 -7.12
N PRO A 259 -6.12 5.30 -8.09
CA PRO A 259 -5.49 6.61 -8.00
C PRO A 259 -5.86 7.41 -6.75
N ILE A 260 -7.03 7.17 -6.18
CA ILE A 260 -7.48 7.84 -4.94
C ILE A 260 -6.53 7.48 -3.80
N SER A 261 -6.28 6.17 -3.57
CA SER A 261 -5.41 5.70 -2.49
C SER A 261 -3.95 6.16 -2.63
N ILE A 262 -3.50 6.40 -3.88
CA ILE A 262 -2.15 6.89 -4.17
C ILE A 262 -2.02 8.37 -3.86
N THR A 263 -3.12 9.12 -4.00
CA THR A 263 -3.15 10.58 -3.83
C THR A 263 -3.39 11.01 -2.39
N VAL A 264 -4.32 10.35 -1.68
CA VAL A 264 -4.72 10.76 -0.32
C VAL A 264 -3.68 10.42 0.75
N GLU A 265 -3.78 11.07 1.91
CA GLU A 265 -2.90 10.89 3.08
C GLU A 265 -1.40 11.10 2.77
N GLY A 266 -1.11 12.05 1.92
CA GLY A 266 0.22 12.32 1.34
C GLY A 266 0.42 11.54 0.05
N ALA A 267 0.49 12.27 -1.07
CA ALA A 267 0.71 11.67 -2.38
C ALA A 267 1.98 10.81 -2.37
N ASN A 268 1.95 9.65 -3.06
CA ASN A 268 3.06 8.70 -3.03
C ASN A 268 4.40 9.30 -3.44
N ILE A 269 4.40 10.25 -4.38
CA ILE A 269 5.63 10.96 -4.79
C ILE A 269 6.25 11.67 -3.59
N LEU A 270 5.46 12.46 -2.85
CA LEU A 270 5.91 13.17 -1.66
C LEU A 270 6.30 12.20 -0.53
N THR A 271 5.46 11.20 -0.28
CA THR A 271 5.70 10.22 0.79
C THR A 271 7.02 9.50 0.57
N ARG A 272 7.28 9.02 -0.66
CA ARG A 272 8.51 8.34 -1.04
C ARG A 272 9.74 9.22 -0.87
N THR A 273 9.71 10.46 -1.37
CA THR A 273 10.90 11.31 -1.46
C THR A 273 11.19 12.08 -0.17
N MET A 274 10.17 12.60 0.48
CA MET A 274 10.32 13.44 1.67
C MET A 274 10.05 12.72 2.98
N ILE A 275 8.88 12.05 3.11
CA ILE A 275 8.46 11.52 4.41
C ILE A 275 9.34 10.33 4.81
N VAL A 276 9.56 9.36 3.90
CA VAL A 276 10.28 8.12 4.21
C VAL A 276 11.77 8.38 4.44
N PHE A 277 12.42 9.16 3.60
CA PHE A 277 13.87 9.37 3.73
C PHE A 277 14.27 10.83 3.91
N GLY A 278 13.78 11.78 3.12
CA GLY A 278 14.23 13.19 3.21
C GLY A 278 14.07 13.81 4.59
N GLN A 279 12.96 13.53 5.28
CA GLN A 279 12.74 13.91 6.69
C GLN A 279 12.96 12.73 7.63
N GLY A 280 12.67 11.51 7.17
CA GLY A 280 12.73 10.28 7.96
C GLY A 280 14.15 9.96 8.44
N VAL A 281 15.18 10.25 7.64
CA VAL A 281 16.57 10.02 8.03
C VAL A 281 16.95 10.76 9.31
N MET A 282 16.50 12.00 9.49
CA MET A 282 16.78 12.78 10.71
C MET A 282 16.18 12.14 11.97
N ARG A 283 15.04 11.46 11.85
CA ARG A 283 14.33 10.82 12.98
C ARG A 283 14.81 9.41 13.26
N SER A 284 15.24 8.70 12.22
CA SER A 284 15.57 7.26 12.31
C SER A 284 17.06 6.98 12.41
N HIS A 285 17.92 7.96 12.10
CA HIS A 285 19.36 7.83 12.19
C HIS A 285 19.82 7.85 13.68
N PRO A 286 20.72 6.94 14.11
CA PRO A 286 21.10 6.82 15.52
C PRO A 286 21.72 8.08 16.13
N TYR A 287 22.36 8.93 15.34
CA TYR A 287 23.17 10.06 15.81
C TYR A 287 22.72 11.43 15.31
N LEU A 288 22.18 11.58 14.09
CA LEU A 288 21.88 12.88 13.49
C LEU A 288 20.99 13.77 14.36
N LEU A 289 19.94 13.21 14.96
CA LEU A 289 19.06 14.00 15.85
C LEU A 289 19.82 14.47 17.10
N LYS A 290 20.64 13.58 17.68
CA LYS A 290 21.44 13.91 18.87
C LYS A 290 22.47 15.01 18.60
N GLU A 291 23.10 14.99 17.42
CA GLU A 291 24.03 16.04 16.98
C GLU A 291 23.33 17.40 16.85
N VAL A 292 22.12 17.41 16.25
CA VAL A 292 21.31 18.63 16.12
C VAL A 292 20.82 19.14 17.47
N GLU A 293 20.36 18.26 18.36
CA GLU A 293 19.93 18.61 19.72
C GLU A 293 21.09 19.16 20.54
N ALA A 294 22.29 18.57 20.42
CA ALA A 294 23.49 19.02 21.09
C ALA A 294 23.88 20.43 20.65
N VAL A 295 23.90 20.73 19.34
CA VAL A 295 24.21 22.07 18.82
C VAL A 295 23.21 23.13 19.29
N ASN A 296 21.97 22.78 19.50
CA ASN A 296 20.90 23.69 19.96
C ASN A 296 20.77 23.74 21.50
N HIS A 297 21.67 23.11 22.25
CA HIS A 297 21.62 23.11 23.71
C HIS A 297 21.93 24.50 24.25
N PRO A 298 21.16 25.04 25.25
CA PRO A 298 21.34 26.39 25.77
C PRO A 298 22.69 26.64 26.46
N ASP A 299 23.25 25.62 27.08
CA ASP A 299 24.53 25.67 27.77
C ASP A 299 25.68 25.29 26.81
N PRO A 300 26.65 26.21 26.51
CA PRO A 300 27.71 25.95 25.55
C PRO A 300 28.68 24.81 25.94
N GLU A 301 28.95 24.61 27.24
CA GLU A 301 29.87 23.55 27.68
C GLU A 301 29.21 22.17 27.55
N GLN A 302 27.95 22.08 27.92
CA GLN A 302 27.16 20.84 27.73
C GLN A 302 26.94 20.59 26.25
N SER A 303 26.64 21.62 25.44
CA SER A 303 26.53 21.55 23.99
C SER A 303 27.74 20.87 23.37
N LEU A 304 28.95 21.36 23.69
CA LEU A 304 30.19 20.80 23.17
C LEU A 304 30.40 19.35 23.57
N THR A 305 30.19 19.05 24.85
CA THR A 305 30.38 17.68 25.38
C THR A 305 29.41 16.66 24.73
N LEU A 306 28.13 17.05 24.58
CA LEU A 306 27.09 16.19 23.94
C LEU A 306 27.38 16.01 22.45
N PHE A 307 27.82 17.08 21.78
CA PHE A 307 28.17 17.03 20.36
C PHE A 307 29.37 16.12 20.10
N ASP A 308 30.45 16.25 20.88
CA ASP A 308 31.65 15.44 20.75
C ASP A 308 31.33 13.93 20.96
N ASP A 309 30.56 13.59 22.01
CA ASP A 309 30.13 12.20 22.22
C ASP A 309 29.32 11.65 21.04
N ALA A 310 28.35 12.41 20.55
CA ALA A 310 27.52 12.00 19.42
C ALA A 310 28.36 11.85 18.13
N LEU A 311 29.24 12.81 17.84
CA LEU A 311 30.08 12.81 16.63
C LEU A 311 31.09 11.66 16.62
N PHE A 312 31.82 11.42 17.72
CA PHE A 312 32.78 10.30 17.76
C PHE A 312 32.12 8.95 17.65
N ARG A 313 30.94 8.77 18.23
CA ARG A 313 30.14 7.53 18.08
C ARG A 313 29.62 7.40 16.64
N HIS A 314 29.23 8.48 15.99
CA HIS A 314 28.82 8.48 14.59
C HIS A 314 29.98 8.10 13.66
N ILE A 315 31.16 8.65 13.87
CA ILE A 315 32.37 8.25 13.13
C ILE A 315 32.66 6.75 13.32
N GLY A 316 32.58 6.25 14.55
CA GLY A 316 32.74 4.82 14.85
C GLY A 316 31.71 3.95 14.14
N PHE A 317 30.46 4.40 14.08
CA PHE A 317 29.36 3.74 13.36
C PHE A 317 29.63 3.68 11.85
N LEU A 318 30.06 4.79 11.24
CA LEU A 318 30.40 4.86 9.81
C LEU A 318 31.57 3.90 9.47
N ILE A 319 32.65 3.91 10.28
CA ILE A 319 33.79 3.02 10.09
C ILE A 319 33.35 1.55 10.22
N SER A 320 32.57 1.22 11.25
CA SER A 320 32.03 -0.12 11.46
C SER A 320 31.18 -0.58 10.27
N ASN A 321 30.27 0.26 9.77
CA ASN A 321 29.44 -0.08 8.62
C ASN A 321 30.23 -0.23 7.33
N THR A 322 31.30 0.52 7.15
CA THR A 322 32.21 0.38 6.00
C THR A 322 32.86 -0.99 5.97
N PHE A 323 33.47 -1.42 7.08
CA PHE A 323 34.08 -2.75 7.17
C PHE A 323 33.04 -3.87 7.08
N ARG A 324 31.88 -3.72 7.70
CA ARG A 324 30.80 -4.70 7.62
C ARG A 324 30.25 -4.83 6.21
N ALA A 325 30.01 -3.73 5.51
CA ALA A 325 29.51 -3.76 4.13
C ALA A 325 30.48 -4.50 3.20
N LEU A 326 31.80 -4.20 3.30
CA LEU A 326 32.83 -4.89 2.52
C LEU A 326 32.92 -6.38 2.86
N TRP A 327 32.99 -6.73 4.17
CA TRP A 327 33.09 -8.11 4.62
C TRP A 327 31.87 -8.94 4.22
N LEU A 328 30.68 -8.41 4.44
CA LEU A 328 29.43 -9.08 4.05
C LEU A 328 29.28 -9.16 2.53
N GLY A 329 29.80 -8.19 1.80
CA GLY A 329 29.88 -8.22 0.36
C GLY A 329 30.79 -9.33 -0.16
N LEU A 330 32.00 -9.44 0.37
CA LEU A 330 32.99 -10.47 -0.01
C LEU A 330 32.56 -11.89 0.35
N THR A 331 31.98 -12.08 1.53
CA THR A 331 31.57 -13.39 2.07
C THR A 331 30.17 -13.81 1.64
N GLY A 332 29.41 -12.97 0.92
CA GLY A 332 28.00 -13.21 0.63
C GLY A 332 27.15 -13.36 1.91
N ALA A 333 27.61 -12.79 3.03
CA ALA A 333 27.02 -12.88 4.36
C ALA A 333 26.86 -14.31 4.92
N THR A 334 27.59 -15.29 4.38
CA THR A 334 27.44 -16.72 4.77
C THR A 334 27.86 -17.01 6.21
N LEU A 335 28.79 -16.22 6.75
CA LEU A 335 29.36 -16.41 8.09
C LEU A 335 28.58 -15.69 9.20
N VAL A 336 27.56 -14.91 8.87
CA VAL A 336 26.79 -14.14 9.85
C VAL A 336 25.83 -15.03 10.63
N ARG A 337 25.82 -14.87 11.96
CA ARG A 337 24.80 -15.46 12.82
C ARG A 337 23.53 -14.62 12.71
N VAL A 338 22.41 -15.27 12.39
CA VAL A 338 21.11 -14.64 12.21
C VAL A 338 20.04 -15.53 12.82
N PRO A 339 18.88 -14.97 13.19
CA PRO A 339 17.70 -15.76 13.52
C PRO A 339 17.21 -16.55 12.30
N GLY A 340 16.20 -17.40 12.49
CA GLY A 340 15.59 -18.18 11.43
C GLY A 340 16.22 -19.55 11.21
N LYS A 341 15.45 -20.41 10.56
CA LYS A 341 15.81 -21.80 10.26
C LYS A 341 15.56 -22.11 8.77
N GLY A 342 16.26 -23.10 8.22
CA GLY A 342 16.02 -23.54 6.85
C GLY A 342 16.19 -22.39 5.83
N LYS A 343 15.19 -22.18 4.97
CA LYS A 343 15.23 -21.19 3.90
C LYS A 343 15.24 -19.74 4.40
N SER A 344 14.57 -19.43 5.52
CA SER A 344 14.52 -18.06 6.07
C SER A 344 15.91 -17.56 6.50
N LYS A 345 16.78 -18.45 6.98
CA LYS A 345 18.16 -18.11 7.40
C LYS A 345 18.96 -17.43 6.29
N TYR A 346 18.82 -17.88 5.05
CA TYR A 346 19.49 -17.25 3.90
C TYR A 346 19.05 -15.79 3.74
N TYR A 347 17.74 -15.54 3.78
CA TYR A 347 17.21 -14.19 3.56
C TYR A 347 17.52 -13.24 4.72
N TYR A 348 17.56 -13.69 5.96
CA TYR A 348 18.07 -12.90 7.10
C TYR A 348 19.53 -12.46 6.89
N ARG A 349 20.38 -13.35 6.38
CA ARG A 349 21.77 -13.01 6.05
C ARG A 349 21.87 -11.95 4.96
N GLN A 350 21.08 -12.10 3.89
CA GLN A 350 21.06 -11.12 2.81
C GLN A 350 20.47 -9.77 3.27
N LEU A 351 19.46 -9.77 4.11
CA LEU A 351 18.92 -8.56 4.74
C LEU A 351 19.98 -7.85 5.58
N THR A 352 20.75 -8.58 6.40
CA THR A 352 21.86 -8.02 7.20
C THR A 352 22.92 -7.36 6.32
N ARG A 353 23.25 -7.99 5.17
CA ARG A 353 24.17 -7.41 4.18
C ARG A 353 23.63 -6.11 3.60
N MET A 354 22.37 -6.11 3.13
CA MET A 354 21.76 -4.92 2.54
C MET A 354 21.59 -3.78 3.57
N SER A 355 21.31 -4.11 4.82
CA SER A 355 21.20 -3.13 5.91
C SER A 355 22.54 -2.42 6.17
N SER A 356 23.66 -3.13 6.20
CA SER A 356 24.99 -2.50 6.36
C SER A 356 25.37 -1.65 5.14
N ALA A 357 25.04 -2.10 3.94
CA ALA A 357 25.23 -1.37 2.70
C ALA A 357 24.39 -0.07 2.67
N PHE A 358 23.14 -0.17 3.08
CA PHE A 358 22.23 0.97 3.17
C PHE A 358 22.72 2.00 4.19
N ALA A 359 23.12 1.57 5.40
CA ALA A 359 23.62 2.46 6.44
C ALA A 359 24.83 3.26 5.95
N LEU A 360 25.83 2.58 5.36
CA LEU A 360 27.01 3.25 4.77
C LEU A 360 26.63 4.29 3.71
N LEU A 361 25.72 3.92 2.79
CA LEU A 361 25.35 4.80 1.68
C LEU A 361 24.47 5.96 2.14
N ALA A 362 23.63 5.76 3.15
CA ALA A 362 22.84 6.81 3.78
C ALA A 362 23.73 7.84 4.48
N ASP A 363 24.68 7.39 5.30
CA ASP A 363 25.65 8.26 5.96
C ASP A 363 26.49 9.05 4.96
N ALA A 364 27.04 8.40 3.95
CA ALA A 364 27.80 9.07 2.89
C ALA A 364 26.96 10.13 2.15
N SER A 365 25.67 9.85 1.93
CA SER A 365 24.75 10.80 1.29
C SER A 365 24.46 12.00 2.19
N VAL A 366 24.23 11.78 3.48
CA VAL A 366 24.01 12.87 4.46
C VAL A 366 25.26 13.72 4.63
N LEU A 367 26.43 13.11 4.77
CA LEU A 367 27.71 13.84 4.96
C LEU A 367 28.06 14.72 3.76
N ILE A 368 27.80 14.25 2.53
CA ILE A 368 28.17 15.00 1.31
C ILE A 368 27.11 16.04 0.95
N LEU A 369 25.84 15.75 1.13
CA LEU A 369 24.74 16.62 0.70
C LEU A 369 24.18 17.51 1.82
N GLY A 370 24.29 17.08 3.08
CA GLY A 370 23.71 17.82 4.20
C GLY A 370 22.24 18.15 3.96
N GLY A 371 21.88 19.41 4.16
CA GLY A 371 20.52 19.92 3.95
C GLY A 371 20.04 19.85 2.49
N GLU A 372 20.94 19.78 1.52
CA GLU A 372 20.58 19.64 0.10
C GLU A 372 19.94 18.27 -0.23
N LEU A 373 20.14 17.26 0.61
CA LEU A 373 19.54 15.95 0.43
C LEU A 373 18.00 16.03 0.29
N LYS A 374 17.36 16.99 0.98
CA LYS A 374 15.91 17.25 0.86
C LYS A 374 15.50 17.74 -0.53
N ARG A 375 16.41 18.42 -1.25
CA ARG A 375 16.16 18.92 -2.62
C ARG A 375 16.55 17.90 -3.69
N LYS A 376 17.43 16.95 -3.36
CA LYS A 376 17.86 15.86 -4.27
C LYS A 376 16.88 14.69 -4.22
N GLU A 377 15.59 14.95 -4.48
CA GLU A 377 14.49 14.03 -4.30
C GLU A 377 14.63 12.70 -5.06
N LYS A 378 15.30 12.68 -6.22
CA LYS A 378 15.60 11.44 -6.94
C LYS A 378 16.53 10.52 -6.15
N LEU A 379 17.45 11.10 -5.39
CA LEU A 379 18.41 10.35 -4.58
C LEU A 379 17.75 9.88 -3.28
N SER A 380 17.10 10.81 -2.55
CA SER A 380 16.35 10.46 -1.35
C SER A 380 15.23 9.42 -1.62
N GLY A 381 14.55 9.51 -2.77
CA GLY A 381 13.57 8.53 -3.18
C GLY A 381 14.15 7.14 -3.44
N ARG A 382 15.35 7.00 -4.01
CA ARG A 382 16.01 5.70 -4.15
C ARG A 382 16.45 5.13 -2.81
N LEU A 383 16.95 5.98 -1.91
CA LEU A 383 17.26 5.55 -0.53
C LEU A 383 15.98 5.10 0.22
N ALA A 384 14.87 5.81 0.02
CA ALA A 384 13.57 5.41 0.53
C ALA A 384 13.11 4.05 -0.03
N ASP A 385 13.32 3.79 -1.33
CA ASP A 385 13.00 2.50 -1.95
C ASP A 385 13.83 1.36 -1.35
N ALA A 386 15.12 1.57 -1.14
CA ALA A 386 16.00 0.58 -0.51
C ALA A 386 15.53 0.27 0.92
N LEU A 387 15.29 1.29 1.74
CA LEU A 387 14.78 1.13 3.10
C LEU A 387 13.43 0.41 3.12
N SER A 388 12.51 0.82 2.25
CA SER A 388 11.17 0.26 2.17
C SER A 388 11.20 -1.23 1.79
N ASN A 389 12.01 -1.62 0.80
CA ASN A 389 12.10 -3.02 0.40
C ASN A 389 12.78 -3.88 1.46
N MET A 390 13.77 -3.36 2.21
CA MET A 390 14.32 -4.07 3.38
C MET A 390 13.26 -4.27 4.48
N TYR A 391 12.38 -3.29 4.71
CA TYR A 391 11.25 -3.46 5.61
C TYR A 391 10.29 -4.56 5.12
N MET A 392 10.00 -4.64 3.81
CA MET A 392 9.20 -5.72 3.23
C MET A 392 9.85 -7.10 3.48
N VAL A 393 11.16 -7.25 3.28
CA VAL A 393 11.87 -8.50 3.60
C VAL A 393 11.73 -8.86 5.08
N THR A 394 11.92 -7.88 5.97
CA THR A 394 11.77 -8.09 7.43
C THR A 394 10.36 -8.58 7.77
N ALA A 395 9.35 -7.92 7.23
CA ALA A 395 7.96 -8.26 7.47
C ALA A 395 7.61 -9.67 6.96
N VAL A 396 8.05 -10.00 5.76
CA VAL A 396 7.85 -11.33 5.14
C VAL A 396 8.50 -12.44 5.96
N LEU A 397 9.72 -12.23 6.44
CA LEU A 397 10.42 -13.20 7.29
C LEU A 397 9.69 -13.41 8.61
N LYS A 398 9.29 -12.31 9.25
CA LYS A 398 8.57 -12.38 10.54
C LYS A 398 7.19 -13.02 10.38
N HIS A 399 6.47 -12.68 9.31
CA HIS A 399 5.18 -13.29 8.99
C HIS A 399 5.30 -14.80 8.79
N PHE A 400 6.27 -15.26 8.00
CA PHE A 400 6.52 -16.67 7.76
C PHE A 400 6.82 -17.45 9.07
N GLU A 401 7.59 -16.85 9.99
CA GLU A 401 7.87 -17.42 11.30
C GLU A 401 6.62 -17.48 12.18
N ASN A 402 5.84 -16.40 12.22
CA ASN A 402 4.60 -16.32 13.01
C ASN A 402 3.53 -17.32 12.53
N GLU A 403 3.48 -17.61 11.23
CA GLU A 403 2.60 -18.64 10.65
C GLU A 403 3.14 -20.09 10.84
N GLY A 404 4.24 -20.27 11.56
CA GLY A 404 4.81 -21.57 11.93
C GLY A 404 5.70 -22.20 10.87
N CYS A 405 6.33 -21.41 9.99
CA CYS A 405 7.30 -21.85 8.98
C CYS A 405 6.77 -22.97 8.06
N LYS A 406 5.54 -22.84 7.59
CA LYS A 406 4.85 -23.87 6.81
C LYS A 406 5.56 -24.15 5.49
N THR A 407 5.83 -25.40 5.20
CA THR A 407 6.58 -25.82 4.00
C THR A 407 5.90 -25.40 2.71
N ASN A 408 4.57 -25.45 2.65
CA ASN A 408 3.79 -25.07 1.48
C ASN A 408 3.82 -23.56 1.19
N ASP A 409 4.19 -22.73 2.18
CA ASP A 409 4.31 -21.27 2.03
C ASP A 409 5.73 -20.84 1.63
N ILE A 410 6.70 -21.78 1.58
CA ILE A 410 8.09 -21.48 1.17
C ILE A 410 8.18 -20.80 -0.20
N PRO A 411 7.43 -21.19 -1.24
CA PRO A 411 7.49 -20.49 -2.53
C PRO A 411 7.10 -19.01 -2.42
N LEU A 412 6.10 -18.66 -1.60
CA LEU A 412 5.69 -17.27 -1.34
C LEU A 412 6.78 -16.49 -0.60
N LEU A 413 7.35 -17.08 0.47
CA LEU A 413 8.50 -16.51 1.18
C LEU A 413 9.65 -16.20 0.22
N GLN A 414 10.03 -17.18 -0.61
CA GLN A 414 11.16 -17.04 -1.53
C GLN A 414 10.89 -15.94 -2.55
N TRP A 415 9.73 -15.98 -3.21
CA TRP A 415 9.36 -14.99 -4.20
C TRP A 415 9.39 -13.56 -3.63
N ALA A 416 8.74 -13.35 -2.48
CA ALA A 416 8.65 -12.05 -1.83
C ALA A 416 10.03 -11.51 -1.40
N CYS A 417 10.89 -12.36 -0.84
CA CYS A 417 12.23 -11.96 -0.44
C CYS A 417 13.14 -11.70 -1.64
N GLU A 418 13.06 -12.51 -2.70
CA GLU A 418 13.89 -12.34 -3.90
C GLU A 418 13.50 -11.07 -4.67
N ASP A 419 12.20 -10.78 -4.80
CA ASP A 419 11.69 -9.53 -5.40
C ASP A 419 12.16 -8.31 -4.60
N ALA A 420 11.97 -8.31 -3.28
CA ALA A 420 12.32 -7.15 -2.46
C ALA A 420 13.84 -6.94 -2.35
N LEU A 421 14.66 -7.99 -2.29
CA LEU A 421 16.13 -7.88 -2.32
C LEU A 421 16.65 -7.38 -3.66
N PHE A 422 16.07 -7.84 -4.77
CA PHE A 422 16.38 -7.31 -6.10
C PHE A 422 16.08 -5.81 -6.18
N ASN A 423 14.90 -5.38 -5.75
CA ASN A 423 14.51 -3.97 -5.75
C ASN A 423 15.38 -3.14 -4.80
N THR A 424 15.79 -3.68 -3.66
CA THR A 424 16.77 -3.03 -2.76
C THR A 424 18.10 -2.80 -3.47
N GLN A 425 18.63 -3.82 -4.13
CA GLN A 425 19.89 -3.73 -4.88
C GLN A 425 19.82 -2.68 -6.00
N GLU A 426 18.77 -2.69 -6.80
CA GLU A 426 18.61 -1.73 -7.90
C GLU A 426 18.45 -0.28 -7.39
N ALA A 427 17.78 -0.10 -6.26
CA ALA A 427 17.69 1.20 -5.61
C ALA A 427 19.07 1.70 -5.14
N LEU A 428 19.86 0.87 -4.45
CA LEU A 428 21.23 1.21 -4.01
C LEU A 428 22.15 1.49 -5.20
N LYS A 429 22.14 0.65 -6.24
CA LYS A 429 22.91 0.90 -7.49
C LYS A 429 22.47 2.19 -8.16
N GLY A 430 21.18 2.52 -8.13
CA GLY A 430 20.66 3.78 -8.65
C GLY A 430 21.18 4.99 -7.91
N VAL A 431 21.40 4.91 -6.58
CA VAL A 431 22.08 5.96 -5.79
C VAL A 431 23.55 6.06 -6.19
N LEU A 432 24.28 4.94 -6.19
CA LEU A 432 25.71 4.89 -6.51
C LEU A 432 26.05 5.47 -7.89
N ARG A 433 25.24 5.12 -8.90
CA ARG A 433 25.40 5.63 -10.28
C ARG A 433 25.21 7.14 -10.38
N ASN A 434 24.37 7.72 -9.52
CA ASN A 434 24.03 9.14 -9.54
C ASN A 434 24.59 9.87 -8.31
N PHE A 435 25.64 9.32 -7.69
CA PHE A 435 26.24 9.91 -6.51
C PHE A 435 26.89 11.26 -6.87
N PRO A 436 26.76 12.30 -6.02
CA PRO A 436 27.22 13.66 -6.35
C PRO A 436 28.70 13.74 -6.73
N ILE A 437 29.54 12.92 -6.10
CA ILE A 437 30.98 12.81 -6.37
C ILE A 437 31.23 11.45 -7.01
N PRO A 438 31.45 11.35 -8.33
CA PRO A 438 31.57 10.08 -9.05
C PRO A 438 32.64 9.12 -8.51
N VAL A 439 33.79 9.66 -8.10
CA VAL A 439 34.88 8.85 -7.54
C VAL A 439 34.45 8.18 -6.22
N VAL A 440 33.76 8.94 -5.35
CA VAL A 440 33.21 8.38 -4.10
C VAL A 440 32.13 7.34 -4.40
N GLY A 441 31.25 7.62 -5.37
CA GLY A 441 30.23 6.65 -5.82
C GLY A 441 30.84 5.33 -6.31
N SER A 442 31.95 5.40 -7.05
CA SER A 442 32.68 4.21 -7.54
C SER A 442 33.34 3.45 -6.39
N LEU A 443 33.94 4.15 -5.44
CA LEU A 443 34.55 3.53 -4.25
C LEU A 443 33.50 2.84 -3.38
N LEU A 444 32.38 3.50 -3.11
CA LEU A 444 31.25 2.93 -2.36
C LEU A 444 30.66 1.72 -3.09
N ASN A 445 30.54 1.78 -4.41
CA ASN A 445 30.08 0.64 -5.20
C ASN A 445 31.01 -0.59 -5.04
N PHE A 446 32.32 -0.38 -5.05
CA PHE A 446 33.29 -1.45 -4.80
C PHE A 446 33.16 -2.03 -3.37
N ILE A 447 32.95 -1.19 -2.37
CA ILE A 447 32.77 -1.62 -0.97
C ILE A 447 31.48 -2.42 -0.79
N ILE A 448 30.37 -1.95 -1.36
CA ILE A 448 29.03 -2.53 -1.18
C ILE A 448 28.82 -3.76 -2.05
N PHE A 449 29.28 -3.72 -3.30
CA PHE A 449 29.13 -4.77 -4.29
C PHE A 449 30.49 -5.26 -4.85
N PRO A 450 31.39 -5.77 -4.01
CA PRO A 450 32.71 -6.23 -4.48
C PRO A 450 32.53 -7.40 -5.46
N LEU A 451 32.93 -8.54 -5.29
CA LEU A 451 32.89 -9.70 -6.22
C LEU A 451 31.56 -10.50 -6.20
N THR A 452 30.46 -9.95 -5.69
CA THR A 452 29.24 -10.73 -5.44
C THR A 452 28.32 -10.82 -6.64
N LYS A 453 27.66 -12.00 -6.77
CA LYS A 453 26.58 -12.19 -7.73
C LYS A 453 25.42 -11.23 -7.42
N PRO A 454 24.87 -10.55 -8.44
CA PRO A 454 23.70 -9.70 -8.25
C PRO A 454 22.46 -10.54 -7.89
N TYR A 455 21.51 -9.92 -7.19
CA TYR A 455 20.17 -10.50 -7.04
C TYR A 455 19.46 -10.38 -8.39
N GLY A 456 18.87 -11.47 -8.85
CA GLY A 456 18.19 -11.53 -10.16
C GLY A 456 16.66 -11.43 -10.07
N GLY A 457 16.11 -11.30 -8.84
CA GLY A 457 14.68 -11.43 -8.62
C GLY A 457 14.20 -12.89 -8.63
N ALA A 458 12.89 -13.10 -8.56
CA ALA A 458 12.29 -14.42 -8.59
C ALA A 458 12.50 -15.09 -9.98
N THR A 459 12.91 -16.35 -9.98
CA THR A 459 13.08 -17.12 -11.22
C THR A 459 11.74 -17.57 -11.79
N ASP A 460 11.65 -17.85 -13.10
CA ASP A 460 10.46 -18.36 -13.77
C ASP A 460 9.92 -19.62 -13.07
N LYS A 461 10.82 -20.55 -12.72
CA LYS A 461 10.46 -21.76 -11.97
C LYS A 461 9.79 -21.46 -10.61
N LEU A 462 10.23 -20.41 -9.95
CA LEU A 462 9.61 -19.98 -8.69
C LEU A 462 8.28 -19.28 -8.95
N GLY A 463 8.21 -18.41 -9.95
CA GLY A 463 6.98 -17.77 -10.42
C GLY A 463 5.90 -18.80 -10.77
N HIS A 464 6.24 -19.84 -11.52
CA HIS A 464 5.36 -20.95 -11.84
C HIS A 464 4.79 -21.65 -10.57
N LYS A 465 5.65 -21.95 -9.58
CA LYS A 465 5.19 -22.55 -8.32
C LYS A 465 4.20 -21.66 -7.55
N VAL A 466 4.49 -20.36 -7.53
CA VAL A 466 3.64 -19.38 -6.83
C VAL A 466 2.30 -19.20 -7.55
N ALA A 467 2.30 -19.12 -8.88
CA ALA A 467 1.08 -19.03 -9.68
C ALA A 467 0.14 -20.22 -9.46
N ARG A 468 0.71 -21.44 -9.40
CA ARG A 468 -0.06 -22.68 -9.19
C ARG A 468 -0.82 -22.70 -7.87
N LEU A 469 -0.32 -22.01 -6.83
CA LEU A 469 -1.04 -21.89 -5.54
C LEU A 469 -2.41 -21.22 -5.67
N LEU A 470 -2.63 -20.40 -6.71
CA LEU A 470 -3.91 -19.73 -6.93
C LEU A 470 -4.90 -20.55 -7.75
N LEU A 471 -4.43 -21.56 -8.48
CA LEU A 471 -5.23 -22.35 -9.43
C LEU A 471 -5.91 -23.58 -8.81
N GLU A 472 -5.56 -23.92 -7.57
CA GLU A 472 -6.06 -25.11 -6.88
C GLU A 472 -6.44 -24.80 -5.44
N PRO A 473 -7.44 -25.49 -4.87
CA PRO A 473 -7.75 -25.38 -3.45
C PRO A 473 -6.56 -25.85 -2.61
N SER A 474 -6.19 -25.06 -1.61
CA SER A 474 -5.15 -25.45 -0.66
C SER A 474 -5.21 -24.58 0.59
N ASP A 475 -4.71 -25.10 1.71
CA ASP A 475 -4.56 -24.31 2.94
C ASP A 475 -3.73 -23.02 2.71
N THR A 476 -2.76 -23.06 1.79
CA THR A 476 -1.95 -21.88 1.45
C THR A 476 -2.78 -20.83 0.73
N ARG A 477 -3.61 -21.24 -0.26
CA ARG A 477 -4.54 -20.32 -0.93
C ARG A 477 -5.53 -19.72 0.06
N ASP A 478 -6.07 -20.52 0.96
CA ASP A 478 -7.03 -20.04 1.96
C ASP A 478 -6.39 -19.10 3.00
N ARG A 479 -5.17 -19.38 3.47
CA ARG A 479 -4.42 -18.43 4.32
C ARG A 479 -4.10 -17.13 3.61
N LEU A 480 -3.64 -17.20 2.37
CA LEU A 480 -3.29 -16.02 1.56
C LEU A 480 -4.52 -15.13 1.32
N THR A 481 -5.71 -15.71 1.24
CA THR A 481 -6.95 -15.00 0.92
C THR A 481 -7.94 -14.89 2.09
N ARG A 482 -7.48 -15.14 3.32
CA ARG A 482 -8.34 -15.04 4.52
C ARG A 482 -8.81 -13.61 4.80
N ASN A 483 -9.96 -13.49 5.47
CA ASN A 483 -10.52 -12.22 5.95
C ASN A 483 -10.94 -11.24 4.83
N ILE A 484 -11.34 -11.76 3.67
CA ILE A 484 -12.04 -11.01 2.63
C ILE A 484 -13.49 -11.50 2.56
N TYR A 485 -14.33 -10.71 1.89
CA TYR A 485 -15.66 -11.17 1.53
C TYR A 485 -15.56 -12.41 0.65
N TRP A 486 -16.28 -13.46 1.03
CA TRP A 486 -16.36 -14.72 0.32
C TRP A 486 -17.78 -15.27 0.39
N THR A 487 -18.28 -15.79 -0.72
CA THR A 487 -19.62 -16.34 -0.83
C THR A 487 -19.65 -17.46 -1.86
N GLU A 488 -20.59 -18.40 -1.71
CA GLU A 488 -20.97 -19.40 -2.71
C GLU A 488 -22.34 -19.08 -3.34
N ASN A 489 -22.95 -17.94 -3.01
CA ASN A 489 -24.21 -17.53 -3.58
C ASN A 489 -24.08 -17.30 -5.09
N LYS A 490 -24.84 -18.08 -5.88
CA LYS A 490 -24.81 -18.02 -7.35
C LYS A 490 -25.42 -16.74 -7.94
N ASP A 491 -26.14 -15.95 -7.14
CA ASP A 491 -26.66 -14.64 -7.55
C ASP A 491 -25.58 -13.55 -7.50
N ASP A 492 -24.53 -13.78 -6.73
CA ASP A 492 -23.34 -12.93 -6.65
C ASP A 492 -22.30 -13.34 -7.71
N ALA A 493 -21.67 -12.35 -8.38
CA ALA A 493 -20.70 -12.62 -9.43
C ALA A 493 -19.49 -13.43 -8.95
N MET A 494 -19.02 -13.14 -7.74
CA MET A 494 -17.90 -13.85 -7.11
C MET A 494 -18.31 -15.24 -6.65
N GLY A 495 -19.52 -15.39 -6.13
CA GLY A 495 -20.07 -16.66 -5.73
C GLY A 495 -20.26 -17.61 -6.91
N ARG A 496 -20.73 -17.10 -8.07
CA ARG A 496 -20.77 -17.86 -9.31
C ARG A 496 -19.39 -18.37 -9.72
N LEU A 497 -18.37 -17.52 -9.60
CA LEU A 497 -17.01 -17.90 -9.97
C LEU A 497 -16.43 -18.97 -9.04
N GLU A 498 -16.58 -18.85 -7.73
CA GLU A 498 -16.16 -19.90 -6.77
C GLU A 498 -16.94 -21.20 -6.97
N TYR A 499 -18.23 -21.13 -7.28
CA TYR A 499 -19.01 -22.30 -7.63
C TYR A 499 -18.49 -22.98 -8.91
N ALA A 500 -18.24 -22.20 -9.97
CA ALA A 500 -17.69 -22.72 -11.23
C ALA A 500 -16.29 -23.33 -11.01
N PHE A 501 -15.45 -22.70 -10.19
CA PHE A 501 -14.13 -23.20 -9.82
C PHE A 501 -14.22 -24.62 -9.22
N LYS A 502 -15.12 -24.82 -8.25
CA LYS A 502 -15.34 -26.16 -7.65
C LYS A 502 -15.85 -27.18 -8.68
N ARG A 503 -16.76 -26.78 -9.58
CA ARG A 503 -17.31 -27.68 -10.61
C ARG A 503 -16.30 -28.09 -11.66
N VAL A 504 -15.46 -27.14 -12.11
CA VAL A 504 -14.39 -27.44 -13.08
C VAL A 504 -13.37 -28.40 -12.49
N LEU A 505 -13.02 -28.26 -11.21
CA LEU A 505 -12.11 -29.19 -10.53
C LEU A 505 -12.74 -30.59 -10.39
N ALA A 506 -14.01 -30.68 -10.02
CA ALA A 506 -14.71 -31.97 -9.89
C ALA A 506 -14.85 -32.70 -11.23
N ALA A 507 -14.95 -31.97 -12.34
CA ALA A 507 -15.11 -32.55 -13.68
C ALA A 507 -13.77 -32.85 -14.39
N GLU A 508 -12.62 -32.51 -13.81
CA GLU A 508 -11.31 -32.53 -14.51
C GLU A 508 -10.94 -33.90 -15.06
N ASP A 509 -11.13 -34.95 -14.27
CA ASP A 509 -10.83 -36.33 -14.71
C ASP A 509 -11.75 -36.78 -15.84
N SER A 510 -13.04 -36.46 -15.74
CA SER A 510 -14.04 -36.80 -16.77
C SER A 510 -13.78 -36.01 -18.07
N GLU A 511 -13.41 -34.73 -17.96
CA GLU A 511 -12.98 -33.93 -19.12
C GLU A 511 -11.69 -34.46 -19.76
N ARG A 512 -10.78 -35.02 -18.95
CA ARG A 512 -9.55 -35.66 -19.48
C ARG A 512 -9.92 -36.91 -20.31
N LYS A 513 -10.82 -37.77 -19.83
CA LYS A 513 -11.30 -38.93 -20.60
C LYS A 513 -11.86 -38.51 -21.96
N ILE A 514 -12.70 -37.47 -22.00
CA ILE A 514 -13.22 -36.90 -23.25
C ILE A 514 -12.10 -36.42 -24.18
N ARG A 515 -11.15 -35.66 -23.67
CA ARG A 515 -10.03 -35.16 -24.47
C ARG A 515 -9.18 -36.30 -25.06
N ASP A 516 -8.93 -37.33 -24.26
CA ASP A 516 -8.18 -38.50 -24.72
C ASP A 516 -8.94 -39.27 -25.80
N ALA A 517 -10.25 -39.44 -25.65
CA ALA A 517 -11.11 -40.06 -26.66
C ALA A 517 -11.16 -39.23 -27.96
N MET A 518 -11.19 -37.92 -27.88
CA MET A 518 -11.07 -37.02 -29.04
C MET A 518 -9.72 -37.14 -29.74
N ARG A 519 -8.63 -37.24 -28.97
CA ARG A 519 -7.28 -37.36 -29.51
C ARG A 519 -7.06 -38.61 -30.36
N ILE A 520 -7.69 -39.71 -29.95
CA ILE A 520 -7.62 -40.99 -30.69
C ILE A 520 -8.77 -41.17 -31.72
N GLY A 521 -9.58 -40.10 -31.92
CA GLY A 521 -10.62 -40.07 -32.95
C GLY A 521 -11.90 -40.81 -32.64
N LEU A 522 -12.13 -41.30 -31.41
CA LEU A 522 -13.36 -41.98 -30.99
C LEU A 522 -14.55 -41.03 -30.93
N ILE A 523 -14.34 -39.77 -30.52
CA ILE A 523 -15.34 -38.72 -30.46
C ILE A 523 -14.87 -37.52 -31.25
N LYS A 524 -15.78 -36.87 -31.97
CA LYS A 524 -15.53 -35.60 -32.67
C LYS A 524 -16.00 -34.40 -31.85
N GLN A 525 -15.45 -33.21 -32.11
CA GLN A 525 -15.90 -31.96 -31.53
C GLN A 525 -17.35 -31.69 -31.96
N GLN A 526 -18.25 -31.46 -31.00
CA GLN A 526 -19.66 -31.19 -31.23
C GLN A 526 -20.27 -30.47 -30.01
N PRO A 527 -21.53 -29.99 -30.07
CA PRO A 527 -22.20 -29.38 -28.91
C PRO A 527 -22.18 -30.29 -27.68
N VAL A 528 -22.07 -29.70 -26.49
CA VAL A 528 -21.81 -30.41 -25.23
C VAL A 528 -22.85 -31.52 -24.97
N ASP A 529 -24.14 -31.25 -25.15
CA ASP A 529 -25.18 -32.27 -24.91
C ASP A 529 -25.05 -33.49 -25.82
N THR A 530 -24.72 -33.29 -27.10
CA THR A 530 -24.49 -34.37 -28.08
C THR A 530 -23.20 -35.13 -27.74
N LEU A 531 -22.16 -34.40 -27.36
CA LEU A 531 -20.88 -34.95 -26.94
C LEU A 531 -21.02 -35.88 -25.74
N LEU A 532 -21.76 -35.43 -24.71
CA LEU A 532 -21.99 -36.22 -23.50
C LEU A 532 -22.84 -37.47 -23.75
N LYS A 533 -23.86 -37.37 -24.60
CA LYS A 533 -24.64 -38.53 -25.02
C LYS A 533 -23.74 -39.57 -25.69
N GLN A 534 -22.94 -39.16 -26.66
CA GLN A 534 -22.01 -40.07 -27.36
C GLN A 534 -20.94 -40.66 -26.40
N ALA A 535 -20.44 -39.86 -25.44
CA ALA A 535 -19.49 -40.34 -24.46
C ALA A 535 -20.06 -41.42 -23.53
N ILE A 536 -21.37 -41.33 -23.20
CA ILE A 536 -22.09 -42.36 -22.43
C ILE A 536 -22.30 -43.62 -23.30
N GLU A 537 -22.78 -43.46 -24.53
CA GLU A 537 -23.02 -44.55 -25.45
C GLU A 537 -21.75 -45.38 -25.72
N LEU A 538 -20.60 -44.72 -25.80
CA LEU A 538 -19.29 -45.35 -25.98
C LEU A 538 -18.64 -45.84 -24.68
N ASN A 539 -19.31 -45.76 -23.54
CA ASN A 539 -18.81 -46.10 -22.21
C ASN A 539 -17.49 -45.37 -21.82
N ILE A 540 -17.29 -44.15 -22.32
CA ILE A 540 -16.15 -43.30 -21.95
C ILE A 540 -16.44 -42.60 -20.61
N LEU A 541 -17.71 -42.20 -20.42
CA LEU A 541 -18.22 -41.61 -19.17
C LEU A 541 -19.45 -42.43 -18.69
N ASP A 542 -19.59 -42.47 -17.37
CA ASP A 542 -20.88 -42.83 -16.80
C ASP A 542 -21.84 -41.62 -16.72
N LYS A 543 -23.08 -41.84 -16.28
CA LYS A 543 -24.09 -40.76 -16.16
C LYS A 543 -23.69 -39.68 -15.14
N VAL A 544 -23.02 -40.05 -14.06
CA VAL A 544 -22.60 -39.14 -13.00
C VAL A 544 -21.46 -38.25 -13.52
N GLU A 545 -20.49 -38.85 -14.18
CA GLU A 545 -19.37 -38.14 -14.82
C GLU A 545 -19.84 -37.15 -15.90
N ALA A 546 -20.81 -37.58 -16.72
CA ALA A 546 -21.42 -36.72 -17.74
C ALA A 546 -22.13 -35.50 -17.10
N GLU A 547 -22.84 -35.68 -15.98
CA GLU A 547 -23.50 -34.59 -15.26
C GLU A 547 -22.49 -33.63 -14.63
N LEU A 548 -21.36 -34.14 -14.12
CA LEU A 548 -20.27 -33.30 -13.62
C LEU A 548 -19.73 -32.40 -14.74
N VAL A 549 -19.47 -32.95 -15.93
CA VAL A 549 -18.97 -32.18 -17.07
C VAL A 549 -19.99 -31.14 -17.55
N LYS A 550 -21.27 -31.51 -17.59
CA LYS A 550 -22.35 -30.59 -17.94
C LYS A 550 -22.44 -29.43 -16.94
N SER A 551 -22.48 -29.75 -15.65
CA SER A 551 -22.50 -28.73 -14.57
C SER A 551 -21.29 -27.80 -14.62
N ALA A 552 -20.10 -28.34 -14.91
CA ALA A 552 -18.89 -27.52 -15.07
C ALA A 552 -18.99 -26.58 -16.27
N TYR A 553 -19.51 -27.03 -17.40
CA TYR A 553 -19.71 -26.23 -18.60
C TYR A 553 -20.72 -25.09 -18.37
N GLU A 554 -21.88 -25.39 -17.81
CA GLU A 554 -22.93 -24.41 -17.51
C GLU A 554 -22.46 -23.37 -16.51
N SER A 555 -21.80 -23.79 -15.41
CA SER A 555 -21.29 -22.89 -14.40
C SER A 555 -20.14 -22.01 -14.94
N THR A 556 -19.29 -22.55 -15.80
CA THR A 556 -18.25 -21.78 -16.50
C THR A 556 -18.88 -20.69 -17.36
N SER A 557 -19.88 -21.05 -18.20
CA SER A 557 -20.58 -20.10 -19.06
C SER A 557 -21.20 -18.94 -18.26
N ASN A 558 -21.81 -19.26 -17.12
CA ASN A 558 -22.40 -18.26 -16.23
C ASN A 558 -21.37 -17.38 -15.55
N ALA A 559 -20.22 -17.93 -15.15
CA ALA A 559 -19.20 -17.20 -14.41
C ALA A 559 -18.38 -16.23 -15.29
N ILE A 560 -18.25 -16.52 -16.59
CA ILE A 560 -17.45 -15.72 -17.53
C ILE A 560 -18.28 -14.75 -18.37
N ARG A 561 -19.60 -14.70 -18.17
CA ARG A 561 -20.48 -13.81 -18.93
C ARG A 561 -20.18 -12.34 -18.63
N VAL A 562 -20.41 -11.49 -19.61
CA VAL A 562 -20.33 -10.04 -19.52
C VAL A 562 -21.73 -9.46 -19.50
N ASP A 563 -21.92 -8.33 -18.82
CA ASP A 563 -23.22 -7.66 -18.76
C ASP A 563 -23.60 -7.05 -20.11
N GLU A 564 -24.89 -7.16 -20.45
CA GLU A 564 -25.49 -6.59 -21.63
C GLU A 564 -26.67 -5.68 -21.20
N PHE A 565 -26.74 -4.48 -21.76
CA PHE A 565 -27.76 -3.49 -21.44
C PHE A 565 -28.63 -3.21 -22.67
N SER A 566 -29.95 -3.11 -22.49
CA SER A 566 -30.84 -2.69 -23.55
C SER A 566 -30.60 -1.22 -23.93
N LYS A 567 -31.02 -0.83 -25.13
CA LYS A 567 -30.89 0.57 -25.60
C LYS A 567 -31.60 1.55 -24.66
N GLU A 568 -32.75 1.16 -24.09
CA GLU A 568 -33.55 1.98 -23.18
C GLU A 568 -32.93 2.04 -21.78
N GLY A 569 -32.22 1.00 -21.38
CA GLY A 569 -31.57 0.88 -20.06
C GLY A 569 -30.19 1.52 -19.97
N TRP A 570 -29.60 1.91 -21.12
CA TRP A 570 -28.27 2.52 -21.14
C TRP A 570 -28.39 4.04 -21.07
N LYS A 571 -28.13 4.61 -19.90
CA LYS A 571 -27.94 6.04 -19.74
C LYS A 571 -26.46 6.28 -19.45
N PRO A 572 -25.73 7.05 -20.27
CA PRO A 572 -24.38 7.46 -19.93
C PRO A 572 -24.43 8.25 -18.63
N VAL A 573 -23.56 7.89 -17.69
CA VAL A 573 -23.40 8.56 -16.39
C VAL A 573 -22.57 9.82 -16.57
#